data_ce6de33f901ebda26eaf7f80d8b77adb
#
_entry.id   ce6de33f901ebda26eaf7f80d8b77adb
#
_cell.length_a   1.000
_cell.length_b   1.000
_cell.length_c   1.000
_cell.angle_alpha   90.00
_cell.angle_beta   90.00
_cell.angle_gamma   90.00
#
_symmetry.space_group_name_H-M   'P 1'
#
loop_
_entity.id
_entity.type
_entity.pdbx_description
1 polymer ?
#
loop_
_entity_poly.entity_id
_entity_poly.type
_entity_poly.pdbx_seq_one_letter_code
_entity_poly.pdbx_strand_id
1 'polypeptide(L)'
;MSKESQEENKIEVPIKFTQPSESTPAKTILVHISKMESFICSLNPAASLYEDVTDEDSIRECFNNLKEYLKTKNIKLITVEEVLLLKDNEEDLMRLAKESLNYERETVSIDIDEKQESPSKRKSSFEEYYNYSSDEYKENVLKKFSKKHLINVILTRPTMKLKHIETDTYIESTSITFCPLGNLVFCRDQQITTKKGVVIGKTRTSQRRYEHIIMKQVFKNLKVNIIGEVERGYLEGGDFFVAREDLSMLGFGLRTNIEGADYLMENDLLGTRYMALCYDENDLDQQRMHLDTYFNILNDNNAVVIDFDEVSREVNRKVNRRVYYFDNDANSKEIESDRAIIKNKIGEYKLVKIYDDFYKFLEDVGFNYIKISSEEQKQYMINFLNIGNNTVISVNKDLEEKVRGLGITVKYFNCQPILNMYGGMHCMTQVSRA
;
A
#
# COMPACT_ATOMS: atom_id res chain seq x y z
N MET A 1 -16.02 -34.94 -12.46
CA MET A 1 -16.41 -33.65 -11.84
C MET A 1 -16.48 -33.90 -10.33
N SER A 2 -15.37 -33.72 -9.66
CA SER A 2 -15.25 -33.87 -8.19
C SER A 2 -15.84 -32.61 -7.54
N LYS A 3 -16.76 -32.83 -6.63
CA LYS A 3 -17.25 -31.83 -5.68
C LYS A 3 -16.11 -31.54 -4.70
N GLU A 4 -15.24 -30.60 -5.05
CA GLU A 4 -14.39 -29.96 -4.04
C GLU A 4 -15.30 -29.16 -3.12
N SER A 5 -15.36 -29.61 -1.88
CA SER A 5 -16.04 -28.95 -0.79
C SER A 5 -15.47 -27.54 -0.62
N GLN A 6 -16.19 -26.54 -1.06
CA GLN A 6 -15.99 -25.15 -0.69
C GLN A 6 -16.33 -25.03 0.81
N GLU A 7 -15.38 -25.31 1.69
CA GLU A 7 -15.37 -24.66 2.99
C GLU A 7 -15.15 -23.17 2.75
N GLU A 8 -16.24 -22.42 2.59
CA GLU A 8 -16.22 -20.97 2.63
C GLU A 8 -15.61 -20.58 3.98
N ASN A 9 -14.34 -20.18 3.98
CA ASN A 9 -13.71 -19.53 5.12
C ASN A 9 -14.50 -18.24 5.41
N LYS A 10 -15.50 -18.33 6.28
CA LYS A 10 -16.30 -17.18 6.68
C LYS A 10 -15.36 -16.19 7.38
N ILE A 11 -15.17 -15.03 6.76
CA ILE A 11 -14.53 -13.91 7.44
C ILE A 11 -15.53 -13.42 8.49
N GLU A 12 -15.19 -13.63 9.76
CA GLU A 12 -15.98 -13.09 10.87
C GLU A 12 -15.69 -11.61 11.00
N VAL A 13 -16.73 -10.79 11.04
CA VAL A 13 -16.62 -9.33 11.24
C VAL A 13 -17.41 -8.94 12.50
N PRO A 14 -17.00 -7.91 13.26
CA PRO A 14 -15.87 -7.00 13.01
C PRO A 14 -14.51 -7.64 13.30
N ILE A 15 -13.50 -7.21 12.53
CA ILE A 15 -12.10 -7.51 12.82
C ILE A 15 -11.49 -6.29 13.54
N LYS A 16 -10.82 -6.52 14.66
CA LYS A 16 -10.07 -5.47 15.31
C LYS A 16 -8.72 -5.30 14.60
N PHE A 17 -8.43 -4.10 14.13
CA PHE A 17 -7.16 -3.75 13.50
C PHE A 17 -6.46 -2.70 14.36
N THR A 18 -5.54 -3.14 15.21
CA THR A 18 -4.65 -2.28 16.01
C THR A 18 -3.27 -2.92 16.10
N GLN A 19 -2.27 -2.11 16.33
CA GLN A 19 -0.87 -2.53 16.42
C GLN A 19 -0.24 -1.94 17.67
N PRO A 20 -0.16 -2.67 18.79
CA PRO A 20 0.51 -2.22 20.02
C PRO A 20 2.02 -2.02 19.84
N SER A 21 2.70 -2.92 19.14
CA SER A 21 4.08 -2.81 18.69
C SER A 21 4.35 -3.74 17.51
N GLU A 22 5.47 -3.54 16.79
CA GLU A 22 5.85 -4.39 15.66
C GLU A 22 6.19 -5.83 16.08
N SER A 23 6.59 -6.05 17.33
CA SER A 23 6.92 -7.38 17.89
C SER A 23 5.73 -8.11 18.53
N THR A 24 4.59 -7.44 18.72
CA THR A 24 3.37 -8.10 19.23
C THR A 24 2.93 -9.20 18.26
N PRO A 25 2.51 -10.40 18.75
CA PRO A 25 2.09 -11.49 17.88
C PRO A 25 0.96 -11.10 16.91
N ALA A 26 1.16 -11.39 15.63
CA ALA A 26 0.17 -11.15 14.59
C ALA A 26 -1.07 -12.04 14.79
N LYS A 27 -2.26 -11.52 14.51
CA LYS A 27 -3.54 -12.25 14.53
C LYS A 27 -4.13 -12.41 13.14
N THR A 28 -4.12 -11.32 12.39
CA THR A 28 -4.66 -11.28 11.03
C THR A 28 -3.69 -10.54 10.12
N ILE A 29 -3.48 -11.08 8.94
CA ILE A 29 -2.68 -10.47 7.88
C ILE A 29 -3.60 -10.28 6.67
N LEU A 30 -3.69 -9.04 6.19
CA LEU A 30 -4.40 -8.67 4.96
C LEU A 30 -3.40 -8.56 3.82
N VAL A 31 -3.73 -9.18 2.69
CA VAL A 31 -2.92 -9.16 1.45
C VAL A 31 -3.80 -8.96 0.23
N HIS A 32 -3.19 -8.58 -0.89
CA HIS A 32 -3.83 -8.60 -2.20
C HIS A 32 -3.10 -9.58 -3.12
N ILE A 33 -3.84 -10.52 -3.71
CA ILE A 33 -3.30 -11.45 -4.70
C ILE A 33 -3.58 -10.84 -6.08
N SER A 34 -2.55 -10.30 -6.70
CA SER A 34 -2.67 -9.65 -8.01
C SER A 34 -3.03 -10.64 -9.11
N LYS A 35 -3.74 -10.12 -10.13
CA LYS A 35 -4.27 -10.89 -11.26
C LYS A 35 -4.07 -10.09 -12.57
N MET A 36 -5.17 -9.78 -13.26
CA MET A 36 -5.17 -9.07 -14.53
C MET A 36 -4.46 -7.71 -14.46
N GLU A 37 -4.55 -7.00 -13.34
CA GLU A 37 -3.87 -5.71 -13.16
C GLU A 37 -2.35 -5.85 -13.18
N SER A 38 -1.79 -6.90 -12.58
CA SER A 38 -0.35 -7.16 -12.64
C SER A 38 0.10 -7.64 -14.01
N PHE A 39 -0.73 -8.42 -14.72
CA PHE A 39 -0.47 -8.79 -16.11
C PHE A 39 -0.37 -7.54 -17.01
N ILE A 40 -1.33 -6.61 -16.91
CA ILE A 40 -1.30 -5.37 -17.68
C ILE A 40 -0.04 -4.54 -17.34
N CYS A 41 0.33 -4.46 -16.06
CA CYS A 41 1.55 -3.79 -15.62
C CYS A 41 2.81 -4.45 -16.17
N SER A 42 2.85 -5.77 -16.28
CA SER A 42 3.97 -6.53 -16.81
C SER A 42 4.18 -6.35 -18.32
N LEU A 43 3.24 -5.76 -19.05
CA LEU A 43 3.44 -5.39 -20.45
C LEU A 43 4.50 -4.28 -20.63
N ASN A 44 4.71 -3.46 -19.61
CA ASN A 44 5.83 -2.53 -19.49
C ASN A 44 6.19 -2.36 -18.00
N PRO A 45 7.07 -3.23 -17.45
CA PRO A 45 7.41 -3.22 -16.03
C PRO A 45 7.91 -1.85 -15.55
N ALA A 46 8.84 -1.24 -16.27
CA ALA A 46 9.44 0.04 -15.88
C ALA A 46 8.39 1.18 -15.75
N ALA A 47 7.42 1.25 -16.66
CA ALA A 47 6.33 2.23 -16.60
C ALA A 47 5.38 1.97 -15.43
N SER A 48 5.36 0.75 -14.89
CA SER A 48 4.50 0.31 -13.80
C SER A 48 5.22 0.27 -12.45
N LEU A 49 6.46 0.73 -12.38
CA LEU A 49 7.34 0.67 -11.21
C LEU A 49 7.68 -0.78 -10.78
N TYR A 50 7.77 -1.70 -11.74
CA TYR A 50 8.23 -3.07 -11.55
C TYR A 50 9.67 -3.21 -11.99
N GLU A 51 10.42 -4.13 -11.38
CA GLU A 51 11.77 -4.50 -11.81
C GLU A 51 11.74 -5.43 -13.04
N ASP A 52 10.77 -6.36 -13.06
CA ASP A 52 10.66 -7.36 -14.11
C ASP A 52 9.21 -7.84 -14.28
N VAL A 53 8.98 -8.68 -15.27
CA VAL A 53 7.68 -9.31 -15.52
C VAL A 53 7.30 -10.25 -14.38
N THR A 54 6.01 -10.40 -14.16
CA THR A 54 5.45 -11.34 -13.19
C THR A 54 4.22 -12.03 -13.78
N ASP A 55 3.89 -13.20 -13.24
CA ASP A 55 2.73 -13.97 -13.68
C ASP A 55 1.79 -14.33 -12.51
N GLU A 56 0.50 -14.48 -12.84
CA GLU A 56 -0.55 -14.72 -11.84
C GLU A 56 -0.38 -16.05 -11.09
N ASP A 57 0.07 -17.11 -11.76
CA ASP A 57 0.17 -18.43 -11.15
C ASP A 57 1.30 -18.47 -10.13
N SER A 58 2.45 -17.90 -10.44
CA SER A 58 3.58 -17.78 -9.53
C SER A 58 3.26 -16.89 -8.32
N ILE A 59 2.52 -15.79 -8.54
CA ILE A 59 2.02 -14.94 -7.45
C ILE A 59 1.11 -15.77 -6.53
N ARG A 60 0.14 -16.48 -7.11
CA ARG A 60 -0.81 -17.30 -6.35
C ARG A 60 -0.11 -18.41 -5.56
N GLU A 61 0.91 -19.06 -6.12
CA GLU A 61 1.69 -20.08 -5.43
C GLU A 61 2.41 -19.49 -4.21
N CYS A 62 3.06 -18.33 -4.35
CA CYS A 62 3.70 -17.63 -3.23
C CYS A 62 2.71 -17.38 -2.08
N PHE A 63 1.53 -16.83 -2.38
CA PHE A 63 0.52 -16.55 -1.35
C PHE A 63 -0.10 -17.83 -0.74
N ASN A 64 -0.28 -18.89 -1.51
CA ASN A 64 -0.75 -20.17 -1.00
C ASN A 64 0.23 -20.76 0.00
N ASN A 65 1.52 -20.76 -0.31
CA ASN A 65 2.58 -21.23 0.57
C ASN A 65 2.62 -20.40 1.87
N LEU A 66 2.49 -19.08 1.76
CA LEU A 66 2.40 -18.20 2.92
C LEU A 66 1.16 -18.51 3.77
N LYS A 67 -0.01 -18.69 3.15
CA LYS A 67 -1.28 -19.00 3.83
C LYS A 67 -1.17 -20.30 4.62
N GLU A 68 -0.63 -21.36 4.04
CA GLU A 68 -0.45 -22.64 4.72
C GLU A 68 0.49 -22.53 5.93
N TYR A 69 1.59 -21.80 5.80
CA TYR A 69 2.48 -21.55 6.95
C TYR A 69 1.79 -20.76 8.06
N LEU A 70 1.10 -19.67 7.73
CA LEU A 70 0.41 -18.82 8.71
C LEU A 70 -0.68 -19.59 9.48
N LYS A 71 -1.35 -20.55 8.83
CA LYS A 71 -2.29 -21.44 9.52
C LYS A 71 -1.60 -22.24 10.63
N THR A 72 -0.35 -22.71 10.42
CA THR A 72 0.41 -23.43 11.47
C THR A 72 0.72 -22.57 12.69
N LYS A 73 0.66 -21.23 12.52
CA LYS A 73 0.90 -20.23 13.55
C LYS A 73 -0.39 -19.66 14.14
N ASN A 74 -1.56 -20.16 13.75
CA ASN A 74 -2.88 -19.63 14.09
C ASN A 74 -3.06 -18.15 13.70
N ILE A 75 -2.42 -17.73 12.60
CA ILE A 75 -2.56 -16.40 12.03
C ILE A 75 -3.50 -16.48 10.83
N LYS A 76 -4.55 -15.66 10.84
CA LYS A 76 -5.52 -15.61 9.74
C LYS A 76 -4.97 -14.76 8.59
N LEU A 77 -4.89 -15.35 7.40
CA LEU A 77 -4.62 -14.57 6.18
C LEU A 77 -5.95 -14.33 5.47
N ILE A 78 -6.24 -13.06 5.15
CA ILE A 78 -7.42 -12.63 4.40
C ILE A 78 -6.96 -11.84 3.17
N THR A 79 -7.75 -11.90 2.09
CA THR A 79 -7.42 -11.18 0.86
C THR A 79 -8.38 -10.03 0.60
N VAL A 80 -7.89 -9.00 -0.09
CA VAL A 80 -8.71 -7.87 -0.54
C VAL A 80 -9.95 -8.37 -1.32
N GLU A 81 -9.75 -9.36 -2.22
CA GLU A 81 -10.86 -9.92 -2.99
C GLU A 81 -11.91 -10.62 -2.11
N GLU A 82 -11.48 -11.48 -1.16
CA GLU A 82 -12.40 -12.15 -0.22
C GLU A 82 -13.26 -11.15 0.53
N VAL A 83 -12.67 -10.00 0.94
CA VAL A 83 -13.39 -8.95 1.67
C VAL A 83 -14.36 -8.19 0.77
N LEU A 84 -13.98 -7.88 -0.47
CA LEU A 84 -14.86 -7.23 -1.44
C LEU A 84 -16.04 -8.12 -1.85
N LEU A 85 -15.88 -9.45 -1.79
CA LEU A 85 -16.91 -10.44 -2.12
C LEU A 85 -17.91 -10.72 -0.96
N LEU A 86 -17.72 -10.14 0.22
CA LEU A 86 -18.66 -10.35 1.34
C LEU A 86 -20.09 -9.97 0.93
N LYS A 87 -21.09 -10.76 1.42
CA LYS A 87 -22.47 -10.73 0.92
C LYS A 87 -23.16 -9.38 1.03
N ASP A 88 -22.86 -8.60 2.06
CA ASP A 88 -23.59 -7.36 2.38
C ASP A 88 -23.02 -6.11 1.65
N ASN A 89 -22.11 -6.30 0.67
CA ASN A 89 -21.35 -5.20 0.06
C ASN A 89 -21.65 -5.01 -1.44
N GLU A 90 -22.80 -5.46 -1.93
CA GLU A 90 -23.10 -5.40 -3.38
C GLU A 90 -23.23 -3.96 -3.92
N GLU A 91 -23.84 -3.07 -3.14
CA GLU A 91 -24.00 -1.66 -3.53
C GLU A 91 -22.65 -0.95 -3.60
N ASP A 92 -21.78 -1.17 -2.62
CA ASP A 92 -20.43 -0.60 -2.60
C ASP A 92 -19.57 -1.13 -3.75
N LEU A 93 -19.66 -2.42 -4.04
CA LEU A 93 -18.93 -3.03 -5.16
C LEU A 93 -19.39 -2.44 -6.49
N MET A 94 -20.72 -2.27 -6.67
CA MET A 94 -21.30 -1.65 -7.85
C MET A 94 -20.86 -0.19 -8.00
N ARG A 95 -20.88 0.58 -6.92
CA ARG A 95 -20.43 1.97 -6.89
C ARG A 95 -18.95 2.08 -7.31
N LEU A 96 -18.06 1.25 -6.71
CA LEU A 96 -16.65 1.23 -7.06
C LEU A 96 -16.40 0.87 -8.52
N ALA A 97 -17.13 -0.11 -9.05
CA ALA A 97 -17.03 -0.51 -10.45
C ALA A 97 -17.49 0.63 -11.40
N LYS A 98 -18.59 1.32 -11.05
CA LYS A 98 -19.09 2.48 -11.81
C LYS A 98 -18.09 3.63 -11.85
N GLU A 99 -17.42 3.91 -10.71
CA GLU A 99 -16.38 4.93 -10.58
C GLU A 99 -15.07 4.52 -11.30
N SER A 100 -14.87 3.23 -11.55
CA SER A 100 -13.66 2.69 -12.18
C SER A 100 -13.77 2.55 -13.70
N LEU A 101 -14.97 2.39 -14.25
CA LEU A 101 -15.22 2.31 -15.70
C LEU A 101 -15.52 3.71 -16.26
N ASN A 102 -14.73 4.14 -17.25
CA ASN A 102 -14.95 5.41 -17.93
C ASN A 102 -15.36 5.21 -19.39
N TYR A 103 -16.26 6.07 -19.86
CA TYR A 103 -16.58 6.23 -21.27
C TYR A 103 -16.16 7.64 -21.70
N GLU A 104 -15.23 7.72 -22.66
CA GLU A 104 -14.81 8.95 -23.31
C GLU A 104 -15.45 9.00 -24.69
N ARG A 105 -16.18 10.09 -25.00
CA ARG A 105 -16.77 10.32 -26.32
C ARG A 105 -15.78 11.06 -27.19
N GLU A 106 -15.46 10.52 -28.36
CA GLU A 106 -14.78 11.30 -29.38
C GLU A 106 -15.72 12.39 -29.91
N THR A 107 -15.21 13.62 -29.95
CA THR A 107 -15.93 14.71 -30.62
C THR A 107 -15.79 14.47 -32.11
N VAL A 108 -16.85 14.03 -32.78
CA VAL A 108 -16.87 13.88 -34.23
C VAL A 108 -16.92 15.28 -34.84
N SER A 109 -15.84 15.72 -35.51
CA SER A 109 -15.91 16.81 -36.44
C SER A 109 -16.70 16.31 -37.67
N ILE A 110 -17.95 16.76 -37.81
CA ILE A 110 -18.80 16.41 -38.95
C ILE A 110 -18.27 17.19 -40.16
N ASP A 111 -17.45 16.55 -40.98
CA ASP A 111 -17.26 17.01 -42.36
C ASP A 111 -18.55 16.62 -43.11
N ILE A 112 -19.47 17.59 -43.17
CA ILE A 112 -20.76 17.39 -43.81
C ILE A 112 -20.55 17.43 -45.33
N ASP A 113 -20.44 16.26 -45.92
CA ASP A 113 -20.74 16.11 -47.34
C ASP A 113 -22.27 16.04 -47.47
N GLU A 114 -22.92 17.19 -47.78
CA GLU A 114 -24.36 17.46 -47.66
C GLU A 114 -25.26 16.58 -48.55
N LYS A 115 -24.76 15.53 -49.19
CA LYS A 115 -25.48 14.93 -50.34
C LYS A 115 -26.16 13.57 -50.14
N GLN A 116 -26.06 12.87 -49.01
CA GLN A 116 -26.55 11.50 -49.01
C GLN A 116 -27.42 10.95 -47.87
N GLU A 117 -27.73 11.68 -46.80
CA GLU A 117 -28.61 11.13 -45.76
C GLU A 117 -29.76 12.06 -45.33
N SER A 118 -30.92 11.46 -44.99
CA SER A 118 -32.06 12.22 -44.47
C SER A 118 -31.77 12.75 -43.04
N PRO A 119 -32.17 13.99 -42.70
CA PRO A 119 -31.98 14.59 -41.37
C PRO A 119 -32.53 13.74 -40.22
N SER A 120 -33.55 12.93 -40.46
CA SER A 120 -34.18 12.05 -39.46
C SER A 120 -33.31 10.86 -39.07
N LYS A 121 -32.54 10.25 -39.98
CA LYS A 121 -31.62 9.15 -39.69
C LYS A 121 -30.43 9.62 -38.86
N ARG A 122 -29.86 10.80 -39.20
CA ARG A 122 -28.77 11.40 -38.43
C ARG A 122 -29.16 11.66 -36.98
N LYS A 123 -30.37 12.22 -36.77
CA LYS A 123 -30.85 12.49 -35.42
C LYS A 123 -31.02 11.23 -34.58
N SER A 124 -31.54 10.16 -35.14
CA SER A 124 -31.70 8.86 -34.49
C SER A 124 -30.35 8.26 -34.06
N SER A 125 -29.34 8.28 -34.96
CA SER A 125 -28.02 7.71 -34.65
C SER A 125 -27.27 8.48 -33.57
N PHE A 126 -27.43 9.83 -33.51
CA PHE A 126 -26.89 10.63 -32.41
C PHE A 126 -27.58 10.36 -31.07
N GLU A 127 -28.92 10.22 -31.06
CA GLU A 127 -29.68 9.87 -29.87
C GLU A 127 -29.25 8.49 -29.32
N GLU A 128 -29.04 7.49 -30.18
CA GLU A 128 -28.50 6.18 -29.79
C GLU A 128 -27.07 6.27 -29.25
N TYR A 129 -26.21 7.05 -29.89
CA TYR A 129 -24.84 7.26 -29.44
C TYR A 129 -24.80 7.84 -28.00
N TYR A 130 -25.60 8.89 -27.75
CA TYR A 130 -25.68 9.48 -26.42
C TYR A 130 -26.28 8.51 -25.40
N ASN A 131 -27.26 7.71 -25.78
CA ASN A 131 -27.86 6.71 -24.92
C ASN A 131 -26.86 5.63 -24.52
N TYR A 132 -26.19 4.98 -25.47
CA TYR A 132 -25.23 3.90 -25.22
C TYR A 132 -23.91 4.36 -24.59
N SER A 133 -23.59 5.64 -24.62
CA SER A 133 -22.45 6.24 -23.93
C SER A 133 -22.83 6.90 -22.61
N SER A 134 -24.08 6.75 -22.14
CA SER A 134 -24.59 7.36 -20.93
C SER A 134 -24.16 6.61 -19.67
N ASP A 135 -24.19 7.30 -18.52
CA ASP A 135 -23.96 6.68 -17.22
C ASP A 135 -25.04 5.67 -16.85
N GLU A 136 -26.27 5.87 -17.31
CA GLU A 136 -27.37 4.92 -17.12
C GLU A 136 -27.10 3.61 -17.87
N TYR A 137 -26.66 3.69 -19.13
CA TYR A 137 -26.29 2.52 -19.90
C TYR A 137 -25.12 1.76 -19.26
N LYS A 138 -24.07 2.49 -18.84
CA LYS A 138 -22.93 1.93 -18.11
C LYS A 138 -23.38 1.14 -16.86
N GLU A 139 -24.25 1.71 -16.06
CA GLU A 139 -24.81 1.05 -14.88
C GLU A 139 -25.61 -0.22 -15.26
N ASN A 140 -26.44 -0.15 -16.31
CA ASN A 140 -27.20 -1.29 -16.79
C ASN A 140 -26.33 -2.44 -17.33
N VAL A 141 -25.16 -2.11 -17.90
CA VAL A 141 -24.15 -3.11 -18.29
C VAL A 141 -23.53 -3.75 -17.06
N LEU A 142 -23.08 -2.95 -16.10
CA LEU A 142 -22.42 -3.44 -14.88
C LEU A 142 -23.35 -4.32 -14.04
N LYS A 143 -24.65 -4.05 -13.99
CA LYS A 143 -25.66 -4.89 -13.30
C LYS A 143 -25.74 -6.32 -13.84
N LYS A 144 -25.26 -6.58 -15.07
CA LYS A 144 -25.22 -7.91 -15.67
C LYS A 144 -23.95 -8.67 -15.34
N PHE A 145 -22.96 -8.02 -14.72
CA PHE A 145 -21.67 -8.63 -14.39
C PHE A 145 -21.74 -9.41 -13.07
N SER A 146 -20.99 -10.51 -13.00
CA SER A 146 -20.75 -11.19 -11.73
C SER A 146 -19.88 -10.32 -10.83
N LYS A 147 -19.93 -10.53 -9.51
CA LYS A 147 -19.06 -9.81 -8.54
C LYS A 147 -17.57 -9.89 -8.91
N LYS A 148 -17.10 -11.04 -9.40
CA LYS A 148 -15.70 -11.21 -9.87
C LYS A 148 -15.38 -10.33 -11.07
N HIS A 149 -16.32 -10.18 -12.03
CA HIS A 149 -16.12 -9.26 -13.16
C HIS A 149 -16.11 -7.80 -12.71
N LEU A 150 -16.96 -7.41 -11.74
CA LEU A 150 -16.91 -6.07 -11.16
C LEU A 150 -15.56 -5.78 -10.48
N ILE A 151 -14.98 -6.76 -9.78
CA ILE A 151 -13.64 -6.63 -9.20
C ILE A 151 -12.59 -6.42 -10.30
N ASN A 152 -12.64 -7.16 -11.41
CA ASN A 152 -11.72 -6.94 -12.53
C ASN A 152 -11.84 -5.53 -13.10
N VAL A 153 -13.06 -4.99 -13.23
CA VAL A 153 -13.28 -3.58 -13.65
C VAL A 153 -12.63 -2.61 -12.66
N ILE A 154 -12.80 -2.86 -11.35
CA ILE A 154 -12.22 -2.02 -10.29
C ILE A 154 -10.70 -2.04 -10.35
N LEU A 155 -10.08 -3.21 -10.50
CA LEU A 155 -8.63 -3.38 -10.46
C LEU A 155 -7.94 -2.90 -11.74
N THR A 156 -8.59 -3.03 -12.90
CA THR A 156 -8.00 -2.64 -14.19
C THR A 156 -8.33 -1.22 -14.62
N ARG A 157 -9.43 -0.63 -14.09
CA ARG A 157 -9.89 0.75 -14.36
C ARG A 157 -9.89 1.11 -15.84
N PRO A 158 -10.70 0.41 -16.66
CA PRO A 158 -10.73 0.64 -18.11
C PRO A 158 -11.38 1.97 -18.46
N THR A 159 -10.82 2.62 -19.48
CA THR A 159 -11.42 3.77 -20.17
C THR A 159 -11.66 3.38 -21.61
N MET A 160 -12.91 3.39 -22.04
CA MET A 160 -13.31 3.11 -23.41
C MET A 160 -13.51 4.42 -24.16
N LYS A 161 -12.76 4.64 -25.24
CA LYS A 161 -13.02 5.72 -26.19
C LYS A 161 -14.07 5.25 -27.17
N LEU A 162 -15.18 6.00 -27.24
CA LEU A 162 -16.33 5.70 -28.06
C LEU A 162 -16.42 6.70 -29.19
N LYS A 163 -16.60 6.20 -30.42
CA LYS A 163 -16.75 6.98 -31.64
C LYS A 163 -18.11 6.69 -32.23
N HIS A 164 -18.80 7.74 -32.64
CA HIS A 164 -19.97 7.64 -33.46
C HIS A 164 -19.54 7.55 -34.94
N ILE A 165 -20.04 6.56 -35.67
CA ILE A 165 -19.80 6.40 -37.09
C ILE A 165 -21.04 6.88 -37.84
N GLU A 166 -20.90 7.92 -38.63
CA GLU A 166 -22.04 8.57 -39.30
C GLU A 166 -22.77 7.68 -40.32
N THR A 167 -22.06 6.73 -40.92
CA THR A 167 -22.66 5.82 -41.94
C THR A 167 -23.36 4.63 -41.31
N ASP A 168 -23.13 4.36 -40.03
CA ASP A 168 -23.67 3.24 -39.28
C ASP A 168 -24.52 3.74 -38.09
N THR A 169 -25.41 2.90 -37.60
CA THR A 169 -26.34 3.24 -36.54
C THR A 169 -25.84 2.80 -35.17
N TYR A 170 -24.55 2.49 -35.00
CA TYR A 170 -24.00 2.01 -33.77
C TYR A 170 -22.68 2.72 -33.39
N ILE A 171 -22.31 2.60 -32.11
CA ILE A 171 -21.10 3.14 -31.56
C ILE A 171 -19.96 2.15 -31.77
N GLU A 172 -18.79 2.66 -32.15
CA GLU A 172 -17.56 1.89 -32.18
C GLU A 172 -16.66 2.27 -31.02
N SER A 173 -16.06 1.28 -30.36
CA SER A 173 -14.94 1.52 -29.44
C SER A 173 -13.66 1.62 -30.28
N THR A 174 -13.04 2.81 -30.28
CA THR A 174 -11.82 3.07 -31.03
C THR A 174 -10.56 2.65 -30.29
N SER A 175 -10.59 2.67 -28.97
CA SER A 175 -9.51 2.16 -28.12
C SER A 175 -10.00 1.90 -26.70
N ILE A 176 -9.27 1.01 -26.00
CA ILE A 176 -9.45 0.78 -24.57
C ILE A 176 -8.10 1.03 -23.90
N THR A 177 -8.09 1.92 -22.92
CA THR A 177 -6.92 2.18 -22.08
C THR A 177 -7.18 1.71 -20.67
N PHE A 178 -6.12 1.35 -19.93
CA PHE A 178 -6.18 0.87 -18.57
C PHE A 178 -5.37 1.75 -17.63
N CYS A 179 -5.85 1.92 -16.39
CA CYS A 179 -5.10 2.50 -15.29
C CYS A 179 -5.09 1.50 -14.12
N PRO A 180 -4.35 0.38 -14.28
CA PRO A 180 -4.44 -0.77 -13.38
C PRO A 180 -3.87 -0.44 -12.00
N LEU A 181 -4.44 -1.06 -10.95
CA LEU A 181 -3.97 -0.94 -9.58
C LEU A 181 -2.86 -1.97 -9.29
N GLY A 182 -1.82 -2.00 -10.13
CA GLY A 182 -0.79 -3.03 -10.08
C GLY A 182 0.03 -3.03 -8.78
N ASN A 183 0.15 -1.89 -8.11
CA ASN A 183 0.88 -1.79 -6.85
C ASN A 183 -0.02 -2.01 -5.60
N LEU A 184 -1.31 -2.38 -5.78
CA LEU A 184 -2.20 -2.76 -4.68
C LEU A 184 -1.70 -4.02 -3.94
N VAL A 185 -0.88 -4.86 -4.59
CA VAL A 185 -0.18 -5.98 -3.96
C VAL A 185 0.59 -5.55 -2.71
N PHE A 186 1.08 -4.32 -2.66
CA PHE A 186 1.74 -3.74 -1.50
C PHE A 186 0.71 -3.12 -0.56
N CYS A 187 -0.03 -4.00 0.16
CA CYS A 187 -1.08 -3.62 1.11
C CYS A 187 -0.59 -2.81 2.31
N ARG A 188 0.70 -2.57 2.44
CA ARG A 188 1.30 -1.76 3.51
C ARG A 188 1.02 -0.28 3.32
N ASP A 189 1.08 0.23 2.09
CA ASP A 189 1.29 1.65 1.82
C ASP A 189 0.03 2.51 1.88
N GLN A 190 -1.16 1.93 1.64
CA GLN A 190 -2.40 2.69 1.54
C GLN A 190 -2.95 3.18 2.88
N GLN A 191 -2.42 2.70 3.99
CA GLN A 191 -2.82 3.02 5.35
C GLN A 191 -1.72 2.68 6.35
N ILE A 192 -1.88 3.18 7.57
CA ILE A 192 -1.12 2.74 8.73
C ILE A 192 -2.06 2.12 9.78
N THR A 193 -1.55 1.16 10.53
CA THR A 193 -2.22 0.62 11.72
C THR A 193 -1.50 1.11 12.97
N THR A 194 -2.20 1.89 13.78
CA THR A 194 -1.70 2.44 15.05
C THR A 194 -2.23 1.66 16.25
N LYS A 195 -1.85 2.03 17.46
CA LYS A 195 -2.47 1.48 18.67
C LYS A 195 -3.97 1.80 18.78
N LYS A 196 -4.43 2.89 18.20
CA LYS A 196 -5.81 3.37 18.27
C LYS A 196 -6.72 2.80 17.19
N GLY A 197 -6.17 2.46 16.02
CA GLY A 197 -6.93 1.97 14.87
C GLY A 197 -6.20 2.22 13.56
N VAL A 198 -6.95 2.18 12.47
CA VAL A 198 -6.43 2.38 11.12
C VAL A 198 -6.57 3.85 10.70
N VAL A 199 -5.50 4.42 10.14
CA VAL A 199 -5.51 5.71 9.46
C VAL A 199 -5.30 5.45 7.98
N ILE A 200 -6.25 5.87 7.14
CA ILE A 200 -6.13 5.79 5.69
C ILE A 200 -5.09 6.81 5.22
N GLY A 201 -4.09 6.33 4.52
CA GLY A 201 -3.02 7.13 3.96
C GLY A 201 -3.40 7.82 2.65
N LYS A 202 -2.41 8.48 2.05
CA LYS A 202 -2.50 9.09 0.73
C LYS A 202 -1.17 8.93 0.03
N THR A 203 -1.15 8.11 -1.01
CA THR A 203 0.07 7.84 -1.76
C THR A 203 0.49 9.05 -2.60
N ARG A 204 1.79 9.30 -2.69
CA ARG A 204 2.34 10.45 -3.41
C ARG A 204 2.28 10.29 -4.93
N THR A 205 2.47 9.07 -5.43
CA THR A 205 2.47 8.80 -6.86
C THR A 205 1.05 8.78 -7.43
N SER A 206 0.87 9.46 -8.57
CA SER A 206 -0.44 9.51 -9.24
C SER A 206 -0.95 8.15 -9.71
N GLN A 207 -0.05 7.22 -10.04
CA GLN A 207 -0.38 5.85 -10.41
C GLN A 207 -1.11 5.09 -9.30
N ARG A 208 -0.77 5.37 -8.03
CA ARG A 208 -1.31 4.67 -6.87
C ARG A 208 -2.52 5.38 -6.22
N ARG A 209 -2.93 6.53 -6.75
CA ARG A 209 -3.94 7.41 -6.13
C ARG A 209 -5.32 6.77 -5.86
N TYR A 210 -5.63 5.67 -6.52
CA TYR A 210 -6.92 4.98 -6.34
C TYR A 210 -6.84 3.81 -5.35
N GLU A 211 -5.65 3.35 -4.99
CA GLU A 211 -5.46 2.18 -4.12
C GLU A 211 -6.05 2.42 -2.73
N HIS A 212 -5.85 3.61 -2.14
CA HIS A 212 -6.38 3.93 -0.82
C HIS A 212 -7.92 3.93 -0.77
N ILE A 213 -8.60 4.22 -1.89
CA ILE A 213 -10.08 4.16 -1.99
C ILE A 213 -10.55 2.72 -1.82
N ILE A 214 -9.86 1.77 -2.47
CA ILE A 214 -10.18 0.34 -2.37
C ILE A 214 -9.89 -0.16 -0.96
N MET A 215 -8.74 0.18 -0.39
CA MET A 215 -8.37 -0.24 0.96
C MET A 215 -9.30 0.36 2.03
N LYS A 216 -9.72 1.61 1.88
CA LYS A 216 -10.75 2.21 2.74
C LYS A 216 -12.06 1.41 2.70
N GLN A 217 -12.51 0.98 1.51
CA GLN A 217 -13.70 0.14 1.39
C GLN A 217 -13.49 -1.23 2.02
N VAL A 218 -12.31 -1.85 1.84
CA VAL A 218 -11.95 -3.11 2.49
C VAL A 218 -12.06 -3.01 4.01
N PHE A 219 -11.49 -1.97 4.62
CA PHE A 219 -11.60 -1.78 6.08
C PHE A 219 -13.04 -1.49 6.54
N LYS A 220 -13.84 -0.76 5.76
CA LYS A 220 -15.28 -0.59 6.05
C LYS A 220 -16.02 -1.92 6.03
N ASN A 221 -15.77 -2.78 5.03
CA ASN A 221 -16.38 -4.10 4.91
C ASN A 221 -16.00 -5.03 6.07
N LEU A 222 -14.77 -4.91 6.57
CA LEU A 222 -14.30 -5.61 7.77
C LEU A 222 -14.81 -4.98 9.07
N LYS A 223 -15.55 -3.89 9.00
CA LYS A 223 -16.03 -3.10 10.16
C LYS A 223 -14.88 -2.67 11.10
N VAL A 224 -13.73 -2.38 10.51
CA VAL A 224 -12.54 -1.89 11.22
C VAL A 224 -12.75 -0.43 11.65
N ASN A 225 -12.22 -0.08 12.82
CA ASN A 225 -12.23 1.30 13.29
C ASN A 225 -11.23 2.15 12.50
N ILE A 226 -11.72 2.88 11.50
CA ILE A 226 -10.97 3.90 10.77
C ILE A 226 -11.03 5.18 11.60
N ILE A 227 -9.89 5.60 12.17
CA ILE A 227 -9.79 6.74 13.10
C ILE A 227 -9.36 8.03 12.41
N GLY A 228 -8.92 7.97 11.16
CA GLY A 228 -8.51 9.13 10.37
C GLY A 228 -8.28 8.81 8.91
N GLU A 229 -8.20 9.84 8.09
CA GLU A 229 -7.89 9.80 6.67
C GLU A 229 -7.08 11.04 6.31
N VAL A 230 -5.90 10.85 5.71
CA VAL A 230 -5.01 11.95 5.37
C VAL A 230 -5.56 12.74 4.18
N GLU A 231 -6.07 13.93 4.45
CA GLU A 231 -6.60 14.84 3.43
C GLU A 231 -5.51 15.74 2.82
N ARG A 232 -4.60 16.24 3.68
CA ARG A 232 -3.47 17.09 3.29
C ARG A 232 -2.15 16.35 3.43
N GLY A 233 -1.23 16.57 2.49
CA GLY A 233 0.05 15.89 2.46
C GLY A 233 -0.05 14.47 1.94
N TYR A 234 0.96 13.67 2.24
CA TYR A 234 1.11 12.27 1.84
C TYR A 234 1.56 11.43 3.03
N LEU A 235 1.00 10.23 3.14
CA LEU A 235 1.35 9.22 4.13
C LEU A 235 1.30 7.85 3.47
N GLU A 236 2.44 7.15 3.44
CA GLU A 236 2.55 5.78 2.96
C GLU A 236 3.00 4.86 4.11
N GLY A 237 2.36 3.70 4.26
CA GLY A 237 2.53 2.85 5.44
C GLY A 237 3.89 2.16 5.55
N GLY A 238 4.67 2.08 4.45
CA GLY A 238 6.06 1.62 4.49
C GLY A 238 6.99 2.54 5.30
N ASP A 239 6.58 3.78 5.53
CA ASP A 239 7.29 4.74 6.36
C ASP A 239 6.96 4.63 7.86
N PHE A 240 5.96 3.85 8.26
CA PHE A 240 5.44 3.86 9.63
C PHE A 240 5.67 2.56 10.39
N PHE A 241 6.19 2.68 11.63
CA PHE A 241 6.29 1.60 12.61
C PHE A 241 5.75 2.03 13.98
N VAL A 242 4.98 1.16 14.62
CA VAL A 242 4.82 1.19 16.07
C VAL A 242 6.00 0.40 16.64
N ALA A 243 7.12 1.09 16.84
CA ALA A 243 8.39 0.45 17.19
C ALA A 243 8.35 -0.23 18.56
N ARG A 244 7.65 0.39 19.51
CA ARG A 244 7.36 -0.12 20.85
C ARG A 244 6.00 0.37 21.32
N GLU A 245 5.52 -0.14 22.45
CA GLU A 245 4.24 0.29 23.02
C GLU A 245 4.14 1.81 23.24
N ASP A 246 5.25 2.49 23.46
CA ASP A 246 5.33 3.92 23.73
C ASP A 246 5.97 4.75 22.60
N LEU A 247 6.49 4.11 21.54
CA LEU A 247 7.25 4.76 20.47
C LEU A 247 6.71 4.42 19.08
N SER A 248 6.28 5.45 18.35
CA SER A 248 6.09 5.39 16.91
C SER A 248 7.27 6.00 16.18
N MET A 249 7.61 5.45 15.02
CA MET A 249 8.62 5.98 14.10
C MET A 249 7.98 6.22 12.72
N LEU A 250 8.36 7.33 12.08
CA LEU A 250 7.91 7.68 10.74
C LEU A 250 9.07 8.22 9.90
N GLY A 251 9.35 7.55 8.80
CA GLY A 251 10.20 8.09 7.74
C GLY A 251 9.47 9.16 6.95
N PHE A 252 10.14 10.24 6.54
CA PHE A 252 9.57 11.17 5.59
C PHE A 252 10.63 11.76 4.66
N GLY A 253 10.18 12.16 3.48
CA GLY A 253 11.06 12.68 2.42
C GLY A 253 10.52 12.36 1.03
N LEU A 254 10.88 11.20 0.48
CA LEU A 254 10.52 10.84 -0.90
C LEU A 254 9.03 10.51 -1.08
N ARG A 255 8.42 9.83 -0.10
CA ARG A 255 7.02 9.36 -0.17
C ARG A 255 6.12 10.08 0.83
N THR A 256 6.25 9.77 2.09
CA THR A 256 5.58 10.51 3.17
C THR A 256 6.20 11.91 3.29
N ASN A 257 5.40 12.92 3.59
CA ASN A 257 5.88 14.27 3.80
C ASN A 257 5.49 14.79 5.19
N ILE A 258 6.00 15.97 5.53
CA ILE A 258 5.82 16.53 6.87
C ILE A 258 4.34 16.82 7.20
N GLU A 259 3.54 17.22 6.22
CA GLU A 259 2.11 17.48 6.43
C GLU A 259 1.34 16.20 6.82
N GLY A 260 1.77 15.04 6.28
CA GLY A 260 1.24 13.73 6.69
C GLY A 260 1.62 13.38 8.13
N ALA A 261 2.87 13.68 8.53
CA ALA A 261 3.33 13.50 9.92
C ALA A 261 2.60 14.44 10.90
N ASP A 262 2.47 15.72 10.52
CA ASP A 262 1.73 16.72 11.30
C ASP A 262 0.28 16.26 11.54
N TYR A 263 -0.39 15.75 10.50
CA TYR A 263 -1.76 15.27 10.60
C TYR A 263 -1.93 14.18 11.67
N LEU A 264 -0.99 13.24 11.75
CA LEU A 264 -1.04 12.15 12.74
C LEU A 264 -0.92 12.68 14.17
N MET A 265 -0.02 13.63 14.42
CA MET A 265 0.24 14.21 15.74
C MET A 265 -0.83 15.23 16.14
N GLU A 266 -1.25 16.11 15.24
CA GLU A 266 -2.30 17.12 15.49
C GLU A 266 -3.64 16.47 15.88
N ASN A 267 -3.96 15.30 15.32
CA ASN A 267 -5.21 14.58 15.57
C ASN A 267 -5.06 13.44 16.61
N ASP A 268 -3.92 13.34 17.28
CA ASP A 268 -3.62 12.33 18.31
C ASP A 268 -3.96 10.88 17.84
N LEU A 269 -3.54 10.50 16.63
CA LEU A 269 -3.91 9.22 16.02
C LEU A 269 -2.95 8.07 16.38
N LEU A 270 -1.78 8.35 16.95
CA LEU A 270 -0.72 7.35 17.17
C LEU A 270 -1.01 6.41 18.34
N GLY A 271 -1.39 6.94 19.50
CA GLY A 271 -1.57 6.20 20.75
C GLY A 271 -0.26 5.84 21.46
N THR A 272 0.87 6.39 20.99
CA THR A 272 2.18 6.29 21.62
C THR A 272 2.57 7.62 22.25
N ARG A 273 3.36 7.58 23.31
CA ARG A 273 3.89 8.77 23.96
C ARG A 273 4.92 9.49 23.09
N TYR A 274 5.79 8.71 22.46
CA TYR A 274 6.91 9.26 21.68
C TYR A 274 6.64 9.10 20.17
N MET A 275 7.13 10.08 19.43
CA MET A 275 7.18 10.04 17.97
C MET A 275 8.57 10.41 17.47
N ALA A 276 9.17 9.56 16.66
CA ALA A 276 10.45 9.80 16.00
C ALA A 276 10.25 10.03 14.50
N LEU A 277 10.50 11.24 14.04
CA LEU A 277 10.50 11.59 12.63
C LEU A 277 11.90 11.39 12.05
N CYS A 278 12.05 10.43 11.14
CA CYS A 278 13.32 10.06 10.51
C CYS A 278 13.44 10.71 9.15
N TYR A 279 14.48 11.53 8.92
CA TYR A 279 14.58 12.38 7.75
C TYR A 279 16.01 12.45 7.17
N ASP A 280 16.10 12.34 5.85
CA ASP A 280 17.27 12.77 5.06
C ASP A 280 16.79 13.52 3.81
N GLU A 281 17.00 14.83 3.78
CA GLU A 281 16.58 15.69 2.67
C GLU A 281 17.32 15.43 1.35
N ASN A 282 18.46 14.77 1.43
CA ASN A 282 19.36 14.56 0.29
C ASN A 282 19.20 13.15 -0.31
N ASP A 283 18.57 12.21 0.39
CA ASP A 283 18.40 10.84 -0.11
C ASP A 283 17.08 10.71 -0.87
N LEU A 284 17.17 10.83 -2.18
CA LEU A 284 16.04 10.67 -3.11
C LEU A 284 16.11 9.33 -3.87
N ASP A 285 16.84 8.36 -3.34
CA ASP A 285 16.98 7.06 -3.96
C ASP A 285 15.71 6.22 -3.77
N GLN A 286 15.17 5.73 -4.89
CA GLN A 286 13.98 4.87 -4.91
C GLN A 286 14.16 3.60 -4.07
N GLN A 287 15.38 3.06 -3.96
CA GLN A 287 15.67 1.87 -3.17
C GLN A 287 15.55 2.11 -1.66
N ARG A 288 15.58 3.38 -1.23
CA ARG A 288 15.42 3.80 0.18
C ARG A 288 14.24 4.74 0.36
N MET A 289 13.19 4.52 -0.44
CA MET A 289 12.03 5.39 -0.48
C MET A 289 11.17 5.40 0.79
N HIS A 290 11.17 4.30 1.54
CA HIS A 290 10.41 4.13 2.78
C HIS A 290 11.31 3.69 3.94
N LEU A 291 10.86 3.91 5.17
CA LEU A 291 11.55 3.48 6.38
C LEU A 291 11.81 1.96 6.38
N ASP A 292 10.84 1.15 5.93
CA ASP A 292 10.92 -0.32 5.88
C ASP A 292 11.88 -0.86 4.80
N THR A 293 12.49 0.01 4.02
CA THR A 293 13.54 -0.36 3.05
C THR A 293 14.95 -0.19 3.61
N TYR A 294 15.13 0.54 4.71
CA TYR A 294 16.44 0.75 5.33
C TYR A 294 16.49 0.44 6.84
N PHE A 295 15.35 0.14 7.45
CA PHE A 295 15.20 -0.22 8.86
C PHE A 295 14.05 -1.20 9.03
N ASN A 296 14.18 -2.18 9.95
CA ASN A 296 13.08 -3.05 10.38
C ASN A 296 13.36 -3.66 11.76
N ILE A 297 12.33 -4.14 12.42
CA ILE A 297 12.34 -4.57 13.83
C ILE A 297 12.22 -6.09 13.92
N LEU A 298 13.22 -6.72 14.52
CA LEU A 298 13.26 -8.17 14.76
C LEU A 298 12.47 -8.57 16.02
N ASN A 299 12.62 -7.81 17.08
CA ASN A 299 11.89 -7.93 18.35
C ASN A 299 12.03 -6.64 19.17
N ASP A 300 11.57 -6.63 20.42
CA ASP A 300 11.58 -5.43 21.29
C ASP A 300 12.96 -4.81 21.49
N ASN A 301 14.04 -5.56 21.29
CA ASN A 301 15.40 -5.12 21.59
C ASN A 301 16.33 -5.10 20.38
N ASN A 302 15.94 -5.71 19.25
CA ASN A 302 16.82 -5.89 18.12
C ASN A 302 16.18 -5.41 16.83
N ALA A 303 16.97 -4.71 16.02
CA ALA A 303 16.59 -4.21 14.71
C ALA A 303 17.63 -4.57 13.63
N VAL A 304 17.24 -4.46 12.38
CA VAL A 304 18.13 -4.50 11.21
C VAL A 304 18.12 -3.13 10.57
N VAL A 305 19.29 -2.64 10.21
CA VAL A 305 19.45 -1.31 9.58
C VAL A 305 20.52 -1.37 8.50
N ILE A 306 20.34 -0.61 7.43
CA ILE A 306 21.35 -0.49 6.38
C ILE A 306 22.63 0.15 6.91
N ASP A 307 23.78 -0.24 6.37
CA ASP A 307 25.04 0.47 6.67
C ASP A 307 25.11 1.79 5.90
N PHE A 308 24.70 2.90 6.57
CA PHE A 308 24.73 4.24 5.99
C PHE A 308 26.15 4.70 5.63
N ASP A 309 27.19 4.18 6.26
CA ASP A 309 28.58 4.51 5.91
C ASP A 309 28.97 3.87 4.57
N GLU A 310 28.50 2.63 4.31
CA GLU A 310 28.68 1.98 3.00
C GLU A 310 27.91 2.74 1.91
N VAL A 311 26.63 3.01 2.13
CA VAL A 311 25.81 3.80 1.19
C VAL A 311 26.45 5.16 0.90
N SER A 312 26.96 5.84 1.93
CA SER A 312 27.62 7.14 1.76
C SER A 312 28.84 7.07 0.85
N ARG A 313 29.62 5.99 0.93
CA ARG A 313 30.76 5.74 0.04
C ARG A 313 30.31 5.46 -1.40
N GLU A 314 29.26 4.64 -1.58
CA GLU A 314 28.72 4.31 -2.91
C GLU A 314 28.22 5.56 -3.65
N VAL A 315 27.47 6.42 -2.97
CA VAL A 315 26.87 7.63 -3.59
C VAL A 315 27.77 8.87 -3.51
N ASN A 316 28.99 8.73 -2.95
CA ASN A 316 29.96 9.80 -2.76
C ASN A 316 29.39 11.06 -2.07
N ARG A 317 28.54 10.85 -1.07
CA ARG A 317 27.99 11.90 -0.19
C ARG A 317 27.55 11.29 1.13
N LYS A 318 27.51 12.11 2.18
CA LYS A 318 27.01 11.64 3.48
C LYS A 318 25.51 11.31 3.37
N VAL A 319 25.14 10.06 3.66
CA VAL A 319 23.78 9.58 3.82
C VAL A 319 23.62 9.20 5.28
N ASN A 320 22.59 9.71 5.92
CA ASN A 320 22.23 9.39 7.30
C ASN A 320 20.80 9.87 7.53
N ARG A 321 20.15 9.33 8.54
CA ARG A 321 18.81 9.80 8.95
C ARG A 321 18.95 10.60 10.23
N ARG A 322 18.63 11.90 10.17
CA ARG A 322 18.38 12.70 11.36
C ARG A 322 17.06 12.28 11.98
N VAL A 323 16.97 12.35 13.29
CA VAL A 323 15.73 12.01 13.99
C VAL A 323 15.30 13.17 14.86
N TYR A 324 14.08 13.64 14.60
CA TYR A 324 13.38 14.62 15.42
C TYR A 324 12.46 13.87 16.38
N TYR A 325 12.82 13.90 17.66
CA TYR A 325 12.18 13.09 18.69
C TYR A 325 11.21 13.93 19.52
N PHE A 326 9.96 13.54 19.48
CA PHE A 326 8.85 14.24 20.13
C PHE A 326 8.33 13.44 21.31
N ASP A 327 7.86 14.16 22.36
CA ASP A 327 7.19 13.63 23.53
C ASP A 327 5.85 14.36 23.72
N ASN A 328 4.78 13.64 23.96
CA ASN A 328 3.46 14.24 24.24
C ASN A 328 3.17 14.45 25.73
N ASP A 329 4.15 14.24 26.62
CA ASP A 329 4.02 14.57 28.03
C ASP A 329 3.96 16.09 28.24
N ALA A 330 2.94 16.58 28.94
CA ALA A 330 2.75 18.00 29.21
C ALA A 330 3.95 18.65 29.93
N ASN A 331 4.69 17.88 30.73
CA ASN A 331 5.86 18.33 31.49
C ASN A 331 7.17 18.31 30.68
N SER A 332 7.17 17.74 29.49
CA SER A 332 8.37 17.69 28.67
C SER A 332 8.82 19.08 28.23
N LYS A 333 10.15 19.30 28.30
CA LYS A 333 10.76 20.57 27.92
C LYS A 333 10.92 20.59 26.38
N GLU A 334 10.24 21.54 25.75
CA GLU A 334 10.36 21.83 24.32
C GLU A 334 11.73 22.44 23.99
N ILE A 335 12.26 22.04 22.82
CA ILE A 335 13.47 22.67 22.22
C ILE A 335 13.13 23.26 20.85
N GLU A 336 13.95 24.18 20.38
CA GLU A 336 13.81 24.73 19.04
C GLU A 336 14.32 23.75 17.98
N SER A 337 13.61 23.68 16.87
CA SER A 337 14.04 22.96 15.68
C SER A 337 15.10 23.74 14.93
N ASP A 338 16.08 23.04 14.39
CA ASP A 338 17.09 23.62 13.50
C ASP A 338 16.64 23.63 12.02
N ARG A 339 15.41 23.20 11.74
CA ARG A 339 14.79 23.16 10.40
C ARG A 339 13.44 23.83 10.40
N ALA A 340 13.24 24.76 9.48
CA ALA A 340 11.99 25.51 9.36
C ALA A 340 10.76 24.65 9.05
N ILE A 341 10.96 23.47 8.41
CA ILE A 341 9.88 22.55 8.09
C ILE A 341 9.41 21.73 9.29
N ILE A 342 10.18 21.68 10.37
CA ILE A 342 9.86 20.92 11.59
C ILE A 342 9.38 21.89 12.65
N LYS A 343 8.14 21.78 13.04
CA LYS A 343 7.56 22.58 14.14
C LYS A 343 8.09 22.07 15.48
N ASN A 344 8.29 22.99 16.44
CA ASN A 344 8.71 22.64 17.81
C ASN A 344 7.59 21.92 18.56
N LYS A 345 6.34 22.24 18.25
CA LYS A 345 5.15 21.59 18.82
C LYS A 345 4.14 21.29 17.71
N ILE A 346 3.58 20.07 17.75
CA ILE A 346 2.56 19.57 16.83
C ILE A 346 1.49 18.87 17.66
N GLY A 347 0.28 19.44 17.75
CA GLY A 347 -0.73 18.99 18.72
C GLY A 347 -0.16 19.05 20.14
N GLU A 348 -0.20 17.96 20.88
CA GLU A 348 0.41 17.86 22.21
C GLU A 348 1.87 17.40 22.17
N TYR A 349 2.38 16.95 21.03
CA TYR A 349 3.77 16.50 20.86
C TYR A 349 4.74 17.68 20.82
N LYS A 350 5.73 17.70 21.70
CA LYS A 350 6.80 18.69 21.77
C LYS A 350 8.11 18.07 21.29
N LEU A 351 8.86 18.79 20.47
CA LEU A 351 10.21 18.40 20.10
C LEU A 351 11.10 18.48 21.34
N VAL A 352 11.68 17.37 21.75
CA VAL A 352 12.50 17.28 22.97
C VAL A 352 13.95 16.93 22.70
N LYS A 353 14.25 16.33 21.55
CA LYS A 353 15.63 16.00 21.15
C LYS A 353 15.77 15.90 19.64
N ILE A 354 16.96 16.26 19.14
CA ILE A 354 17.37 16.08 17.75
C ILE A 354 18.61 15.17 17.77
N TYR A 355 18.57 14.12 16.94
CA TYR A 355 19.70 13.23 16.72
C TYR A 355 20.21 13.45 15.31
N ASP A 356 21.50 13.75 15.19
CA ASP A 356 22.19 13.85 13.90
C ASP A 356 22.58 12.49 13.33
N ASP A 357 22.41 11.42 14.12
CA ASP A 357 22.81 10.07 13.79
C ASP A 357 21.71 9.06 14.15
N PHE A 358 21.28 8.27 13.18
CA PHE A 358 20.22 7.29 13.33
C PHE A 358 20.63 6.14 14.27
N TYR A 359 21.88 5.73 14.22
CA TYR A 359 22.38 4.65 15.08
C TYR A 359 22.37 5.08 16.54
N LYS A 360 22.82 6.33 16.80
CA LYS A 360 22.79 6.88 18.16
C LYS A 360 21.38 7.01 18.70
N PHE A 361 20.41 7.35 17.83
CA PHE A 361 19.00 7.33 18.23
C PHE A 361 18.56 5.91 18.62
N LEU A 362 18.86 4.90 17.80
CA LEU A 362 18.47 3.51 18.09
C LEU A 362 19.05 3.03 19.44
N GLU A 363 20.32 3.30 19.70
CA GLU A 363 20.96 2.99 20.99
C GLU A 363 20.26 3.67 22.18
N ASP A 364 20.01 4.97 22.07
CA ASP A 364 19.40 5.75 23.16
C ASP A 364 17.96 5.31 23.47
N VAL A 365 17.20 4.88 22.45
CA VAL A 365 15.87 4.28 22.66
C VAL A 365 15.94 2.77 22.95
N GLY A 366 17.13 2.17 23.09
CA GLY A 366 17.39 0.84 23.60
C GLY A 366 17.27 -0.28 22.56
N PHE A 367 17.46 -0.01 21.27
CA PHE A 367 17.63 -1.05 20.25
C PHE A 367 19.11 -1.40 20.06
N ASN A 368 19.41 -2.70 20.09
CA ASN A 368 20.57 -3.23 19.42
C ASN A 368 20.26 -3.36 17.92
N TYR A 369 21.25 -3.17 17.07
CA TYR A 369 21.01 -3.26 15.62
C TYR A 369 22.11 -4.06 14.92
N ILE A 370 21.68 -4.72 13.83
CA ILE A 370 22.55 -5.40 12.88
C ILE A 370 22.62 -4.53 11.64
N LYS A 371 23.84 -4.20 11.22
CA LYS A 371 24.07 -3.52 9.95
C LYS A 371 24.09 -4.53 8.80
N ILE A 372 23.43 -4.18 7.71
CA ILE A 372 23.49 -4.91 6.45
C ILE A 372 24.03 -4.01 5.33
N SER A 373 24.64 -4.63 4.33
CA SER A 373 25.20 -3.92 3.19
C SER A 373 24.10 -3.37 2.27
N SER A 374 24.48 -2.43 1.42
CA SER A 374 23.65 -1.92 0.33
C SER A 374 23.18 -3.04 -0.60
N GLU A 375 24.06 -4.01 -0.89
CA GLU A 375 23.72 -5.16 -1.74
C GLU A 375 22.69 -6.08 -1.09
N GLU A 376 22.84 -6.38 0.21
CA GLU A 376 21.85 -7.17 0.97
C GLU A 376 20.51 -6.46 1.07
N GLN A 377 20.51 -5.13 1.17
CA GLN A 377 19.30 -4.30 1.16
C GLN A 377 18.57 -4.41 -0.19
N LYS A 378 19.30 -4.34 -1.33
CA LYS A 378 18.75 -4.53 -2.68
C LYS A 378 18.13 -5.91 -2.87
N GLN A 379 18.57 -6.90 -2.11
CA GLN A 379 18.00 -8.25 -2.08
C GLN A 379 16.86 -8.39 -1.05
N TYR A 380 16.26 -7.28 -0.62
CA TYR A 380 15.14 -7.20 0.30
C TYR A 380 15.37 -7.83 1.69
N MET A 381 16.63 -7.94 2.16
CA MET A 381 16.95 -8.53 3.46
C MET A 381 16.29 -7.78 4.63
N ILE A 382 16.08 -6.46 4.53
CA ILE A 382 15.41 -5.64 5.55
C ILE A 382 13.88 -5.80 5.50
N ASN A 383 13.30 -6.05 4.33
CA ASN A 383 11.86 -6.02 4.11
C ASN A 383 11.16 -7.34 4.53
N PHE A 384 11.51 -7.85 5.70
CA PHE A 384 10.89 -9.02 6.33
C PHE A 384 9.62 -8.64 7.10
N LEU A 385 8.72 -9.59 7.28
CA LEU A 385 7.52 -9.46 8.10
C LEU A 385 7.77 -10.06 9.48
N ASN A 386 7.70 -9.26 10.52
CA ASN A 386 7.68 -9.74 11.90
C ASN A 386 6.27 -10.23 12.27
N ILE A 387 6.12 -11.49 12.64
CA ILE A 387 4.85 -12.08 13.07
C ILE A 387 4.74 -12.27 14.59
N GLY A 388 5.71 -11.74 15.33
CA GLY A 388 5.80 -11.89 16.78
C GLY A 388 6.46 -13.20 17.23
N ASN A 389 6.55 -13.38 18.53
CA ASN A 389 7.17 -14.57 19.16
C ASN A 389 8.59 -14.86 18.61
N ASN A 390 9.40 -13.81 18.41
CA ASN A 390 10.73 -13.89 17.80
C ASN A 390 10.75 -14.62 16.45
N THR A 391 9.71 -14.47 15.64
CA THR A 391 9.62 -15.10 14.34
C THR A 391 9.40 -14.06 13.24
N VAL A 392 10.25 -14.09 12.22
CA VAL A 392 10.14 -13.25 11.03
C VAL A 392 10.00 -14.09 9.76
N ILE A 393 9.29 -13.56 8.78
CA ILE A 393 9.13 -14.14 7.44
C ILE A 393 9.94 -13.29 6.47
N SER A 394 10.88 -13.91 5.75
CA SER A 394 11.80 -13.22 4.85
C SER A 394 11.78 -13.83 3.45
N VAL A 395 12.03 -13.00 2.45
CA VAL A 395 12.33 -13.40 1.06
C VAL A 395 13.83 -13.58 0.81
N ASN A 396 14.65 -13.21 1.79
CA ASN A 396 16.09 -13.38 1.75
C ASN A 396 16.51 -14.50 2.71
N LYS A 397 17.14 -15.55 2.17
CA LYS A 397 17.56 -16.74 2.96
C LYS A 397 18.71 -16.45 3.91
N ASP A 398 19.56 -15.47 3.56
CA ASP A 398 20.79 -15.19 4.29
C ASP A 398 20.54 -14.37 5.57
N LEU A 399 19.31 -13.84 5.74
CA LEU A 399 18.91 -13.16 6.98
C LEU A 399 19.06 -14.07 8.21
N GLU A 400 18.81 -15.39 8.09
CA GLU A 400 18.96 -16.34 9.20
C GLU A 400 20.39 -16.34 9.76
N GLU A 401 21.39 -16.28 8.87
CA GLU A 401 22.79 -16.20 9.28
C GLU A 401 23.12 -14.88 9.98
N LYS A 402 22.60 -13.77 9.46
CA LYS A 402 22.80 -12.43 10.04
C LYS A 402 22.24 -12.30 11.46
N VAL A 403 21.11 -12.93 11.74
CA VAL A 403 20.46 -12.85 13.07
C VAL A 403 20.81 -14.02 13.97
N ARG A 404 21.77 -14.85 13.59
CA ARG A 404 22.23 -16.00 14.38
C ARG A 404 22.66 -15.57 15.78
N GLY A 405 22.16 -16.26 16.79
CA GLY A 405 22.48 -15.97 18.21
C GLY A 405 21.53 -14.97 18.89
N LEU A 406 20.62 -14.33 18.14
CA LEU A 406 19.61 -13.43 18.74
C LEU A 406 18.32 -14.14 19.19
N GLY A 407 18.24 -15.47 19.01
CA GLY A 407 17.02 -16.22 19.30
C GLY A 407 15.85 -15.93 18.35
N ILE A 408 16.15 -15.42 17.14
CA ILE A 408 15.16 -15.12 16.12
C ILE A 408 15.01 -16.33 15.18
N THR A 409 13.78 -16.73 14.94
CA THR A 409 13.45 -17.73 13.91
C THR A 409 13.14 -17.02 12.60
N VAL A 410 13.89 -17.33 11.55
CA VAL A 410 13.64 -16.82 10.20
C VAL A 410 12.94 -17.88 9.38
N LYS A 411 11.78 -17.56 8.83
CA LYS A 411 11.10 -18.41 7.84
C LYS A 411 11.28 -17.82 6.46
N TYR A 412 12.06 -18.49 5.64
CA TYR A 412 12.29 -18.11 4.25
C TYR A 412 11.13 -18.56 3.35
N PHE A 413 10.72 -17.66 2.44
CA PHE A 413 9.82 -17.94 1.33
C PHE A 413 10.41 -17.42 0.02
N ASN A 414 10.44 -18.26 -1.01
CA ASN A 414 10.72 -17.78 -2.34
C ASN A 414 9.46 -17.09 -2.92
N CYS A 415 9.51 -15.78 -3.04
CA CYS A 415 8.43 -14.96 -3.61
C CYS A 415 8.97 -14.05 -4.73
N GLN A 416 9.79 -14.61 -5.63
CA GLN A 416 10.39 -13.88 -6.75
C GLN A 416 9.37 -13.02 -7.53
N PRO A 417 8.12 -13.48 -7.81
CA PRO A 417 7.14 -12.65 -8.49
C PRO A 417 6.79 -11.34 -7.77
N ILE A 418 6.86 -11.33 -6.44
CA ILE A 418 6.61 -10.12 -5.63
C ILE A 418 7.84 -9.21 -5.66
N LEU A 419 9.05 -9.79 -5.60
CA LEU A 419 10.29 -9.03 -5.73
C LEU A 419 10.36 -8.32 -7.08
N ASN A 420 9.94 -8.99 -8.15
CA ASN A 420 9.85 -8.39 -9.49
C ASN A 420 8.92 -7.17 -9.55
N MET A 421 7.97 -7.03 -8.62
CA MET A 421 7.11 -5.86 -8.48
C MET A 421 7.73 -4.74 -7.63
N TYR A 422 8.96 -4.91 -7.13
CA TYR A 422 9.70 -3.93 -6.34
C TYR A 422 9.26 -3.83 -4.87
N GLY A 423 9.09 -4.96 -4.19
CA GLY A 423 8.79 -4.99 -2.74
C GLY A 423 8.95 -6.37 -2.12
N GLY A 424 9.04 -6.45 -0.81
CA GLY A 424 9.20 -7.67 -0.03
C GLY A 424 8.02 -8.00 0.88
N MET A 425 8.25 -8.87 1.86
CA MET A 425 7.20 -9.38 2.77
C MET A 425 6.53 -8.30 3.60
N HIS A 426 7.26 -7.28 4.08
CA HIS A 426 6.69 -6.19 4.85
C HIS A 426 5.75 -5.35 4.00
N CYS A 427 6.19 -4.96 2.79
CA CYS A 427 5.42 -4.14 1.87
C CYS A 427 4.10 -4.80 1.45
N MET A 428 4.09 -6.12 1.20
CA MET A 428 2.89 -6.82 0.69
C MET A 428 1.83 -7.13 1.75
N THR A 429 2.10 -6.83 3.02
CA THR A 429 1.23 -7.23 4.14
C THR A 429 0.77 -6.06 4.98
N GLN A 430 -0.50 -6.08 5.38
CA GLN A 430 -1.02 -5.25 6.46
C GLN A 430 -1.41 -6.12 7.63
N VAL A 431 -0.89 -5.81 8.82
CA VAL A 431 -0.99 -6.69 9.99
C VAL A 431 -1.93 -6.10 11.04
N SER A 432 -2.79 -6.95 11.59
CA SER A 432 -3.47 -6.70 12.87
C SER A 432 -2.88 -7.60 13.95
N ARG A 433 -2.65 -7.00 15.11
CA ARG A 433 -2.05 -7.66 16.29
C ARG A 433 -2.99 -7.70 17.49
N ALA A 434 -4.27 -7.39 17.29
CA ALA A 434 -5.28 -7.37 18.35
C ALA A 434 -6.39 -8.38 18.11
#